data_2d0460d816f921bb5a64e8811044b3cf
#
_entry.id   2d0460d816f921bb5a64e8811044b3cf
#
_cell.length_a   1.000
_cell.length_b   1.000
_cell.length_c   1.000
_cell.angle_alpha   90.00
_cell.angle_beta   90.00
_cell.angle_gamma   90.00
#
_symmetry.space_group_name_H-M   'P 1'
#
loop_
_entity.id
_entity.type
_entity.pdbx_description
1 polymer ?
#
loop_
_entity_poly.entity_id
_entity_poly.type
_entity_poly.pdbx_seq_one_letter_code
_entity_poly.pdbx_strand_id
1 'polypeptide(L)'
;LKILQADTFEASYGGAEANVAVSLATLGNDVSYVTKVPEHQVGQAAINEIRRFGVDTTRVLRGGGRVGIYYFEKGTNIRPTSVVYDRAYSAIAMAEAEEFDWEKLLEGVDLFYFSGITPAISCEIEKTLESALMLCKEKKIQVVCDLNYRGKMWSAKDAQRVMRRLMSYVDV
;
A
#
# COMPACT_ATOMS: atom_id res chain seq x y z
N LEU A 1 5.75 -11.52 -24.75
CA LEU A 1 5.47 -10.41 -25.67
C LEU A 1 5.87 -9.11 -24.98
N LYS A 2 6.26 -8.09 -25.77
CA LYS A 2 6.44 -6.72 -25.28
C LYS A 2 5.07 -6.07 -25.07
N ILE A 3 4.96 -5.12 -24.12
CA ILE A 3 3.74 -4.36 -23.89
C ILE A 3 3.19 -3.77 -25.23
N LEU A 4 4.09 -3.26 -26.07
CA LEU A 4 3.74 -2.73 -27.41
C LEU A 4 3.18 -3.76 -28.40
N GLN A 5 3.22 -5.03 -28.09
CA GLN A 5 2.82 -6.13 -28.98
C GLN A 5 1.75 -7.02 -28.31
N ALA A 6 1.25 -6.60 -27.16
CA ALA A 6 0.30 -7.38 -26.38
C ALA A 6 -1.13 -7.00 -26.76
N ASP A 7 -1.91 -7.96 -27.20
CA ASP A 7 -3.34 -7.83 -27.44
C ASP A 7 -4.17 -8.08 -26.17
N THR A 8 -3.57 -8.74 -25.18
CA THR A 8 -4.21 -9.09 -23.91
C THR A 8 -3.25 -8.90 -22.73
N PHE A 9 -3.81 -8.63 -21.57
CA PHE A 9 -3.09 -8.56 -20.31
C PHE A 9 -3.70 -9.53 -19.30
N GLU A 10 -2.86 -10.23 -18.57
CA GLU A 10 -3.28 -11.01 -17.41
C GLU A 10 -3.39 -10.07 -16.20
N ALA A 11 -4.54 -10.10 -15.52
CA ALA A 11 -4.75 -9.34 -14.31
C ALA A 11 -4.18 -10.08 -13.09
N SER A 12 -3.29 -9.42 -12.36
CA SER A 12 -2.81 -9.88 -11.06
C SER A 12 -2.84 -8.73 -10.06
N TYR A 13 -2.91 -9.04 -8.78
CA TYR A 13 -2.98 -8.04 -7.73
C TYR A 13 -1.71 -8.10 -6.89
N GLY A 14 -1.17 -6.94 -6.57
CA GLY A 14 0.06 -6.84 -5.80
C GLY A 14 0.21 -5.46 -5.18
N GLY A 15 1.07 -5.38 -4.22
CA GLY A 15 1.43 -4.19 -3.48
C GLY A 15 2.36 -4.59 -2.35
N ALA A 16 3.29 -3.75 -1.93
CA ALA A 16 4.25 -4.12 -0.92
C ALA A 16 3.54 -4.57 0.36
N GLU A 17 2.67 -3.72 0.88
CA GLU A 17 1.92 -3.98 2.11
C GLU A 17 0.88 -5.10 1.91
N ALA A 18 0.22 -5.15 0.74
CA ALA A 18 -0.72 -6.23 0.42
C ALA A 18 -0.03 -7.60 0.38
N ASN A 19 1.17 -7.68 -0.18
CA ASN A 19 1.95 -8.92 -0.22
C ASN A 19 2.35 -9.38 1.17
N VAL A 20 2.75 -8.45 2.06
CA VAL A 20 3.05 -8.76 3.45
C VAL A 20 1.80 -9.22 4.19
N ALA A 21 0.66 -8.53 4.00
CA ALA A 21 -0.61 -8.90 4.60
C ALA A 21 -1.02 -10.34 4.22
N VAL A 22 -0.95 -10.69 2.93
CA VAL A 22 -1.23 -12.04 2.44
C VAL A 22 -0.27 -13.07 3.03
N SER A 23 1.03 -12.75 3.09
CA SER A 23 2.03 -13.66 3.65
C SER A 23 1.78 -13.94 5.13
N LEU A 24 1.52 -12.89 5.92
CA LEU A 24 1.25 -13.04 7.35
C LEU A 24 -0.05 -13.81 7.61
N ALA A 25 -1.12 -13.54 6.87
CA ALA A 25 -2.37 -14.27 6.98
C ALA A 25 -2.19 -15.75 6.62
N THR A 26 -1.42 -16.07 5.56
CA THR A 26 -1.10 -17.44 5.19
C THR A 26 -0.28 -18.16 6.26
N LEU A 27 0.51 -17.45 7.04
CA LEU A 27 1.26 -17.97 8.19
C LEU A 27 0.41 -18.09 9.47
N GLY A 28 -0.88 -17.81 9.40
CA GLY A 28 -1.83 -17.99 10.50
C GLY A 28 -1.97 -16.79 11.45
N ASN A 29 -1.52 -15.61 11.03
CA ASN A 29 -1.74 -14.39 11.82
C ASN A 29 -3.09 -13.74 11.45
N ASP A 30 -3.70 -13.05 12.41
CA ASP A 30 -4.85 -12.18 12.19
C ASP A 30 -4.35 -10.87 11.57
N VAL A 31 -4.73 -10.60 10.33
CA VAL A 31 -4.23 -9.46 9.56
C VAL A 31 -5.37 -8.65 8.97
N SER A 32 -5.39 -7.35 9.25
CA SER A 32 -6.27 -6.38 8.60
C SER A 32 -5.47 -5.55 7.60
N TYR A 33 -6.10 -5.15 6.51
CA TYR A 33 -5.48 -4.30 5.49
C TYR A 33 -6.21 -2.97 5.36
N VAL A 34 -5.46 -1.88 5.44
CA VAL A 34 -5.98 -0.51 5.30
C VAL A 34 -5.53 0.07 3.96
N THR A 35 -6.48 0.44 3.14
CA THR A 35 -6.28 1.14 1.86
C THR A 35 -7.60 1.79 1.44
N LYS A 36 -7.61 2.46 0.27
CA LYS A 36 -8.84 2.96 -0.35
C LYS A 36 -8.95 2.46 -1.78
N VAL A 37 -10.10 1.89 -2.12
CA VAL A 37 -10.41 1.40 -3.47
C VAL A 37 -11.81 1.85 -3.92
N PRO A 38 -12.06 2.00 -5.23
CA PRO A 38 -13.37 2.41 -5.72
C PRO A 38 -14.45 1.36 -5.41
N GLU A 39 -15.71 1.81 -5.43
CA GLU A 39 -16.86 0.97 -5.14
C GLU A 39 -17.22 -0.01 -6.28
N HIS A 40 -16.80 0.28 -7.52
CA HIS A 40 -17.10 -0.54 -8.68
C HIS A 40 -16.39 -1.90 -8.66
N GLN A 41 -16.73 -2.75 -9.62
CA GLN A 41 -16.33 -4.16 -9.68
C GLN A 41 -14.80 -4.37 -9.66
N VAL A 42 -14.00 -3.49 -10.26
CA VAL A 42 -12.53 -3.63 -10.26
C VAL A 42 -11.96 -3.41 -8.84
N GLY A 43 -12.51 -2.44 -8.10
CA GLY A 43 -12.15 -2.26 -6.68
C GLY A 43 -12.59 -3.45 -5.82
N GLN A 44 -13.77 -4.00 -6.10
CA GLN A 44 -14.23 -5.20 -5.41
C GLN A 44 -13.37 -6.43 -5.72
N ALA A 45 -12.93 -6.59 -6.96
CA ALA A 45 -12.03 -7.67 -7.34
C ALA A 45 -10.68 -7.59 -6.60
N ALA A 46 -10.13 -6.37 -6.42
CA ALA A 46 -8.91 -6.17 -5.64
C ALA A 46 -9.09 -6.59 -4.16
N ILE A 47 -10.24 -6.27 -3.55
CA ILE A 47 -10.58 -6.72 -2.19
C ILE A 47 -10.70 -8.24 -2.12
N ASN A 48 -11.42 -8.84 -3.05
CA ASN A 48 -11.65 -10.28 -3.07
C ASN A 48 -10.33 -11.05 -3.19
N GLU A 49 -9.37 -10.52 -3.92
CA GLU A 49 -8.07 -11.14 -4.09
C GLU A 49 -7.30 -11.28 -2.78
N ILE A 50 -7.23 -10.26 -1.97
CA ILE A 50 -6.52 -10.37 -0.68
C ILE A 50 -7.35 -11.12 0.36
N ARG A 51 -8.67 -10.97 0.33
CA ARG A 51 -9.61 -11.68 1.24
C ARG A 51 -9.54 -13.19 1.10
N ARG A 52 -9.34 -13.72 -0.12
CA ARG A 52 -9.26 -15.18 -0.34
C ARG A 52 -8.09 -15.84 0.38
N PHE A 53 -7.08 -15.05 0.79
CA PHE A 53 -5.95 -15.51 1.58
C PHE A 53 -6.13 -15.30 3.10
N GLY A 54 -7.34 -14.91 3.55
CA GLY A 54 -7.65 -14.74 4.96
C GLY A 54 -7.39 -13.34 5.52
N VAL A 55 -7.01 -12.37 4.67
CA VAL A 55 -6.83 -10.98 5.13
C VAL A 55 -8.18 -10.33 5.41
N ASP A 56 -8.35 -9.74 6.59
CA ASP A 56 -9.51 -8.93 6.91
C ASP A 56 -9.50 -7.62 6.09
N THR A 57 -10.56 -7.40 5.35
CA THR A 57 -10.76 -6.24 4.48
C THR A 57 -11.85 -5.29 4.97
N THR A 58 -12.32 -5.45 6.20
CA THR A 58 -13.38 -4.59 6.78
C THR A 58 -12.90 -3.16 6.99
N ARG A 59 -11.57 -2.97 7.10
CA ARG A 59 -10.91 -1.69 7.27
C ARG A 59 -10.51 -1.02 5.95
N VAL A 60 -10.87 -1.58 4.79
CA VAL A 60 -10.64 -0.98 3.48
C VAL A 60 -11.69 0.08 3.20
N LEU A 61 -11.24 1.31 2.98
CA LEU A 61 -12.12 2.43 2.62
C LEU A 61 -12.62 2.27 1.18
N ARG A 62 -13.84 2.72 0.95
CA ARG A 62 -14.49 2.67 -0.37
C ARG A 62 -14.71 4.08 -0.91
N GLY A 63 -14.45 4.26 -2.20
CA GLY A 63 -14.65 5.53 -2.88
C GLY A 63 -13.55 5.81 -3.90
N GLY A 64 -13.63 6.98 -4.55
CA GLY A 64 -12.72 7.34 -5.64
C GLY A 64 -13.05 6.66 -6.96
N GLY A 65 -12.34 7.04 -8.02
CA GLY A 65 -12.69 6.69 -9.40
C GLY A 65 -11.96 5.48 -9.98
N ARG A 66 -10.77 5.11 -9.46
CA ARG A 66 -9.96 4.05 -10.07
C ARG A 66 -9.00 3.36 -9.08
N VAL A 67 -8.65 2.13 -9.38
CA VAL A 67 -7.54 1.41 -8.75
C VAL A 67 -6.23 1.84 -9.43
N GLY A 68 -5.15 1.97 -8.68
CA GLY A 68 -3.81 2.16 -9.25
C GLY A 68 -3.36 0.89 -9.99
N ILE A 69 -2.81 1.05 -11.19
CA ILE A 69 -2.37 -0.04 -12.05
C ILE A 69 -0.87 0.08 -12.30
N TYR A 70 -0.21 -1.02 -12.51
CA TYR A 70 1.09 -1.06 -13.17
C TYR A 70 1.11 -2.17 -14.21
N TYR A 71 1.79 -1.91 -15.31
CA TYR A 71 2.00 -2.88 -16.37
C TYR A 71 3.37 -3.51 -16.18
N PHE A 72 3.40 -4.83 -16.11
CA PHE A 72 4.61 -5.61 -15.84
C PHE A 72 5.00 -6.40 -17.08
N GLU A 73 6.15 -6.09 -17.64
CA GLU A 73 6.75 -6.86 -18.72
C GLU A 73 7.85 -7.75 -18.15
N LYS A 74 7.60 -9.04 -18.08
CA LYS A 74 8.57 -10.01 -17.57
C LYS A 74 9.81 -10.04 -18.48
N GLY A 75 10.96 -9.86 -17.90
CA GLY A 75 12.24 -10.02 -18.56
C GLY A 75 12.46 -11.46 -19.01
N THR A 76 13.24 -11.65 -20.05
CA THR A 76 13.66 -12.95 -20.54
C THR A 76 15.14 -12.91 -20.85
N ASN A 77 15.89 -13.85 -20.29
CA ASN A 77 17.33 -14.01 -20.51
C ASN A 77 18.09 -12.67 -20.35
N ILE A 78 18.54 -12.06 -21.45
CA ILE A 78 19.32 -10.81 -21.48
C ILE A 78 18.47 -9.53 -21.39
N ARG A 79 17.15 -9.63 -21.48
CA ARG A 79 16.27 -8.48 -21.43
C ARG A 79 15.75 -8.25 -20.00
N PRO A 80 15.97 -7.06 -19.42
CA PRO A 80 15.49 -6.76 -18.07
C PRO A 80 13.96 -6.68 -18.02
N THR A 81 13.41 -6.94 -16.85
CA THR A 81 12.02 -6.68 -16.53
C THR A 81 11.73 -5.19 -16.63
N SER A 82 10.59 -4.84 -17.20
CA SER A 82 10.10 -3.46 -17.31
C SER A 82 8.80 -3.28 -16.57
N VAL A 83 8.65 -2.14 -15.90
CA VAL A 83 7.42 -1.76 -15.20
C VAL A 83 7.02 -0.35 -15.60
N VAL A 84 5.78 -0.21 -16.07
CA VAL A 84 5.13 1.08 -16.34
C VAL A 84 4.05 1.29 -15.29
N TYR A 85 4.15 2.38 -14.52
CA TYR A 85 3.18 2.72 -13.48
C TYR A 85 2.09 3.64 -14.04
N ASP A 86 0.85 3.28 -13.78
CA ASP A 86 -0.35 4.07 -14.04
C ASP A 86 -1.19 4.09 -12.74
N ARG A 87 -0.70 4.82 -11.74
CA ARG A 87 -1.33 4.92 -10.41
C ARG A 87 -1.74 6.33 -10.00
N ALA A 88 -1.45 7.34 -10.82
CA ALA A 88 -1.91 8.68 -10.58
C ALA A 88 -3.44 8.72 -10.47
N TYR A 89 -3.96 9.56 -9.59
CA TYR A 89 -5.40 9.72 -9.36
C TYR A 89 -6.13 8.42 -8.94
N SER A 90 -5.41 7.42 -8.46
CA SER A 90 -6.05 6.25 -7.86
C SER A 90 -6.79 6.63 -6.58
N ALA A 91 -7.76 5.82 -6.16
CA ALA A 91 -8.57 6.07 -4.98
C ALA A 91 -7.72 6.38 -3.74
N ILE A 92 -6.65 5.60 -3.50
CA ILE A 92 -5.73 5.85 -2.39
C ILE A 92 -4.89 7.11 -2.61
N ALA A 93 -4.45 7.42 -3.84
CA ALA A 93 -3.64 8.62 -4.11
C ALA A 93 -4.44 9.94 -3.93
N MET A 94 -5.76 9.87 -4.08
CA MET A 94 -6.68 10.98 -3.92
C MET A 94 -7.42 10.96 -2.58
N ALA A 95 -7.05 10.06 -1.68
CA ALA A 95 -7.65 10.02 -0.35
C ALA A 95 -7.17 11.20 0.50
N GLU A 96 -8.08 11.75 1.27
CA GLU A 96 -7.81 12.82 2.23
C GLU A 96 -7.47 12.22 3.60
N ALA A 97 -6.65 12.92 4.38
CA ALA A 97 -6.18 12.42 5.66
C ALA A 97 -7.34 12.15 6.65
N GLU A 98 -8.37 12.96 6.58
CA GLU A 98 -9.57 12.92 7.43
C GLU A 98 -10.47 11.70 7.17
N GLU A 99 -10.31 11.03 6.04
CA GLU A 99 -11.05 9.79 5.73
C GLU A 99 -10.60 8.60 6.60
N PHE A 100 -9.41 8.69 7.23
CA PHE A 100 -8.84 7.63 8.03
C PHE A 100 -9.07 7.86 9.52
N ASP A 101 -10.09 7.24 10.07
CA ASP A 101 -10.34 7.20 11.51
C ASP A 101 -9.37 6.22 12.18
N TRP A 102 -8.16 6.70 12.49
CA TRP A 102 -7.10 5.86 13.05
C TRP A 102 -7.43 5.33 14.44
N GLU A 103 -8.25 6.03 15.24
CA GLU A 103 -8.71 5.51 16.52
C GLU A 103 -9.44 4.17 16.35
N LYS A 104 -10.35 4.12 15.37
CA LYS A 104 -11.11 2.93 15.01
C LYS A 104 -10.26 1.91 14.23
N LEU A 105 -9.43 2.39 13.30
CA LEU A 105 -8.60 1.52 12.44
C LEU A 105 -7.51 0.78 13.23
N LEU A 106 -7.07 1.31 14.37
CA LEU A 106 -6.05 0.71 15.23
C LEU A 106 -6.64 0.01 16.47
N GLU A 107 -7.96 -0.14 16.54
CA GLU A 107 -8.59 -0.89 17.63
C GLU A 107 -8.20 -2.37 17.59
N GLY A 108 -7.66 -2.88 18.71
CA GLY A 108 -7.23 -4.28 18.83
C GLY A 108 -6.01 -4.65 17.99
N VAL A 109 -5.20 -3.68 17.57
CA VAL A 109 -3.98 -3.91 16.78
C VAL A 109 -2.76 -3.97 17.70
N ASP A 110 -1.94 -5.02 17.58
CA ASP A 110 -0.69 -5.19 18.29
C ASP A 110 0.51 -4.69 17.49
N LEU A 111 0.43 -4.77 16.14
CA LEU A 111 1.51 -4.40 15.23
C LEU A 111 0.97 -3.65 14.02
N PHE A 112 1.60 -2.52 13.70
CA PHE A 112 1.34 -1.73 12.51
C PHE A 112 2.52 -1.81 11.54
N TYR A 113 2.25 -2.23 10.30
CA TYR A 113 3.26 -2.33 9.25
C TYR A 113 2.99 -1.34 8.12
N PHE A 114 4.03 -0.66 7.66
CA PHE A 114 3.99 0.15 6.44
C PHE A 114 5.30 0.04 5.67
N SER A 115 5.29 0.48 4.41
CA SER A 115 6.53 0.62 3.63
C SER A 115 6.76 2.07 3.21
N GLY A 116 7.99 2.38 2.80
CA GLY A 116 8.35 3.69 2.24
C GLY A 116 7.63 4.03 0.93
N ILE A 117 6.82 3.13 0.39
CA ILE A 117 5.90 3.44 -0.72
C ILE A 117 4.74 4.30 -0.24
N THR A 118 4.17 3.98 0.93
CA THR A 118 2.98 4.65 1.46
C THR A 118 3.15 6.17 1.54
N PRO A 119 4.16 6.74 2.23
CA PRO A 119 4.30 8.20 2.31
C PRO A 119 4.67 8.85 0.96
N ALA A 120 5.14 8.07 -0.02
CA ALA A 120 5.45 8.56 -1.36
C ALA A 120 4.23 8.63 -2.30
N ILE A 121 3.04 8.20 -1.87
CA ILE A 121 1.82 8.21 -2.68
C ILE A 121 1.31 9.63 -2.89
N SER A 122 1.13 10.40 -1.80
CA SER A 122 0.70 11.80 -1.82
C SER A 122 1.00 12.47 -0.48
N CYS A 123 0.97 13.82 -0.45
CA CYS A 123 1.13 14.57 0.79
C CYS A 123 0.05 14.25 1.83
N GLU A 124 -1.18 13.97 1.41
CA GLU A 124 -2.27 13.60 2.30
C GLU A 124 -2.04 12.22 2.92
N ILE A 125 -1.55 11.26 2.13
CA ILE A 125 -1.18 9.93 2.65
C ILE A 125 0.05 10.01 3.58
N GLU A 126 1.02 10.88 3.30
CA GLU A 126 2.14 11.15 4.22
C GLU A 126 1.63 11.65 5.58
N LYS A 127 0.72 12.65 5.58
CA LYS A 127 0.13 13.21 6.80
C LYS A 127 -0.68 12.17 7.60
N THR A 128 -1.57 11.45 6.93
CA THR A 128 -2.41 10.45 7.60
C THR A 128 -1.59 9.31 8.16
N LEU A 129 -0.53 8.88 7.46
CA LEU A 129 0.41 7.89 7.98
C LEU A 129 1.11 8.39 9.25
N GLU A 130 1.61 9.62 9.26
CA GLU A 130 2.24 10.20 10.45
C GLU A 130 1.28 10.25 11.63
N SER A 131 0.01 10.60 11.40
CA SER A 131 -1.04 10.56 12.43
C SER A 131 -1.25 9.14 12.98
N ALA A 132 -1.27 8.13 12.12
CA ALA A 132 -1.33 6.73 12.54
C ALA A 132 -0.13 6.34 13.43
N LEU A 133 1.09 6.74 13.03
CA LEU A 133 2.31 6.42 13.75
C LEU A 133 2.38 7.10 15.13
N MET A 134 1.91 8.35 15.22
CA MET A 134 1.79 9.06 16.51
C MET A 134 0.85 8.30 17.46
N LEU A 135 -0.30 7.86 16.94
CA LEU A 135 -1.27 7.10 17.71
C LEU A 135 -0.75 5.71 18.09
N CYS A 136 -0.02 5.03 17.19
CA CYS A 136 0.65 3.77 17.51
C CYS A 136 1.60 3.92 18.71
N LYS A 137 2.40 5.00 18.73
CA LYS A 137 3.30 5.30 19.83
C LYS A 137 2.56 5.54 21.14
N GLU A 138 1.47 6.30 21.11
CA GLU A 138 0.61 6.57 22.26
C GLU A 138 -0.01 5.28 22.81
N LYS A 139 -0.54 4.45 21.93
CA LYS A 139 -1.18 3.17 22.27
C LYS A 139 -0.18 2.02 22.52
N LYS A 140 1.13 2.27 22.33
CA LYS A 140 2.19 1.25 22.43
C LYS A 140 2.03 0.08 21.46
N ILE A 141 1.50 0.37 20.27
CA ILE A 141 1.44 -0.56 19.15
C ILE A 141 2.82 -0.62 18.51
N GLN A 142 3.35 -1.81 18.30
CA GLN A 142 4.65 -2.00 17.65
C GLN A 142 4.59 -1.55 16.19
N VAL A 143 5.58 -0.79 15.74
CA VAL A 143 5.66 -0.29 14.37
C VAL A 143 6.83 -0.92 13.62
N VAL A 144 6.53 -1.51 12.47
CA VAL A 144 7.50 -2.15 11.57
C VAL A 144 7.47 -1.46 10.22
N CYS A 145 8.66 -1.17 9.64
CA CYS A 145 8.78 -0.47 8.38
C CYS A 145 9.76 -1.16 7.41
N ASP A 146 9.31 -1.40 6.18
CA ASP A 146 10.21 -1.67 5.06
C ASP A 146 10.53 -0.35 4.33
N LEU A 147 11.79 0.07 4.30
CA LEU A 147 12.21 1.32 3.64
C LEU A 147 11.84 1.38 2.16
N ASN A 148 11.85 0.28 1.47
CA ASN A 148 11.32 0.06 0.11
C ASN A 148 11.43 1.27 -0.85
N TYR A 149 12.60 1.88 -0.91
CA TYR A 149 12.82 3.08 -1.71
C TYR A 149 12.49 2.87 -3.19
N ARG A 150 11.71 3.77 -3.74
CA ARG A 150 11.30 3.77 -5.16
C ARG A 150 11.64 5.11 -5.83
N GLY A 151 12.79 5.20 -6.49
CA GLY A 151 13.25 6.40 -7.17
C GLY A 151 12.33 6.92 -8.29
N LYS A 152 11.33 6.13 -8.72
CA LYS A 152 10.27 6.57 -9.65
C LYS A 152 9.11 7.30 -8.96
N MET A 153 9.03 7.30 -7.64
CA MET A 153 7.96 7.96 -6.87
C MET A 153 8.41 9.29 -6.29
N TRP A 154 9.63 9.35 -5.77
CA TRP A 154 10.19 10.54 -5.15
C TRP A 154 11.71 10.61 -5.27
N SER A 155 12.28 11.79 -5.05
CA SER A 155 13.73 11.96 -5.04
C SER A 155 14.34 11.29 -3.79
N ALA A 156 15.63 10.91 -3.89
CA ALA A 156 16.36 10.40 -2.72
C ALA A 156 16.40 11.41 -1.55
N LYS A 157 16.45 12.71 -1.87
CA LYS A 157 16.43 13.79 -0.88
C LYS A 157 15.08 13.87 -0.14
N ASP A 158 13.97 13.78 -0.87
CA ASP A 158 12.64 13.80 -0.26
C ASP A 158 12.39 12.52 0.55
N ALA A 159 12.75 11.37 0.01
CA ALA A 159 12.70 10.10 0.73
C ALA A 159 13.48 10.17 2.05
N GLN A 160 14.71 10.66 2.02
CA GLN A 160 15.53 10.82 3.22
C GLN A 160 14.88 11.77 4.23
N ARG A 161 14.35 12.92 3.78
CA ARG A 161 13.70 13.92 4.65
C ARG A 161 12.49 13.32 5.36
N VAL A 162 11.60 12.68 4.62
CA VAL A 162 10.35 12.11 5.15
C VAL A 162 10.64 10.90 6.03
N MET A 163 11.41 9.93 5.51
CA MET A 163 11.68 8.70 6.26
C MET A 163 12.44 8.95 7.57
N ARG A 164 13.41 9.88 7.60
CA ARG A 164 14.07 10.24 8.87
C ARG A 164 13.10 10.72 9.95
N ARG A 165 12.05 11.46 9.55
CA ARG A 165 11.02 11.90 10.48
C ARG A 165 10.18 10.72 10.97
N LEU A 166 9.70 9.89 10.04
CA LEU A 166 8.84 8.76 10.36
C LEU A 166 9.55 7.66 11.17
N MET A 167 10.87 7.48 10.96
CA MET A 167 11.67 6.49 11.71
C MET A 167 11.72 6.75 13.23
N SER A 168 11.38 7.95 13.71
CA SER A 168 11.25 8.22 15.14
C SER A 168 10.10 7.48 15.83
N TYR A 169 9.21 6.90 15.05
CA TYR A 169 8.06 6.12 15.49
C TYR A 169 8.22 4.61 15.25
N VAL A 170 9.28 4.19 14.59
CA VAL A 170 9.48 2.80 14.12
C VAL A 170 10.33 2.03 15.12
N ASP A 171 9.93 0.80 15.44
CA ASP A 171 10.62 -0.11 16.34
C ASP A 171 11.54 -1.09 15.59
N VAL A 172 11.14 -1.49 14.36
CA VAL A 172 11.87 -2.46 13.53
C VAL A 172 11.93 -2.04 12.07
#